data_5ea6faf71e163b01eb327f34ba5698c9
#
_entry.id   5ea6faf71e163b01eb327f34ba5698c9
#
_cell.length_a   1.000
_cell.length_b   1.000
_cell.length_c   1.000
_cell.angle_alpha   90.00
_cell.angle_beta   90.00
_cell.angle_gamma   90.00
#
_symmetry.space_group_name_H-M   'P 1'
#
loop_
_entity.id
_entity.type
_entity.pdbx_description
1 polymer ?
#
loop_
_entity_poly.entity_id
_entity_poly.type
_entity_poly.pdbx_seq_one_letter_code
_entity_poly.pdbx_strand_id
1 'polypeptide(L)'
;MPAFDPEFSGGALMDINIYNIHYVVGLFGKPKNIEYYPNIEKEIDTSGILILDYDRFKCVCVGAKDCKSPIANNIQGNNGCIYVDTPVNSCENLKVIMNDGTTTVFNENKYDNRMVSEFMEFIDTIHNNDLERCYKMLDHSLIVSEVQTIARKKAGIIFKSDIN
;
A
#
# COMPACT_ATOMS: atom_id res chain seq x y z
N MET A 1 -5.89 6.43 21.21
CA MET A 1 -6.50 6.09 19.87
C MET A 1 -6.04 4.69 19.51
N PRO A 2 -6.92 3.77 19.10
CA PRO A 2 -6.54 2.38 18.82
C PRO A 2 -5.37 2.23 17.85
N ALA A 3 -5.29 3.09 16.84
CA ALA A 3 -4.21 3.09 15.85
C ALA A 3 -2.80 3.43 16.40
N PHE A 4 -2.68 3.86 17.65
CA PHE A 4 -1.43 4.12 18.39
C PHE A 4 -1.32 3.28 19.66
N ASP A 5 -2.07 2.20 19.75
CA ASP A 5 -2.11 1.35 20.94
C ASP A 5 -1.66 -0.06 20.58
N PRO A 6 -0.59 -0.58 21.18
CA PRO A 6 -0.09 -1.93 20.92
C PRO A 6 -1.12 -3.01 21.27
N GLU A 7 -2.03 -2.74 22.22
CA GLU A 7 -3.11 -3.67 22.59
C GLU A 7 -4.09 -3.94 21.44
N PHE A 8 -4.27 -2.97 20.52
CA PHE A 8 -5.13 -3.05 19.36
C PHE A 8 -4.36 -3.32 18.05
N SER A 9 -3.11 -3.79 18.16
CA SER A 9 -2.27 -4.06 16.98
C SER A 9 -2.12 -2.84 16.06
N GLY A 10 -2.01 -1.65 16.63
CA GLY A 10 -1.82 -0.40 15.92
C GLY A 10 -0.43 -0.31 15.28
N GLY A 11 -0.11 0.83 14.67
CA GLY A 11 1.20 1.13 14.09
C GLY A 11 1.12 1.75 12.70
N ALA A 12 2.21 2.37 12.26
CA ALA A 12 2.29 3.00 10.94
C ALA A 12 2.27 1.95 9.81
N LEU A 13 2.90 0.79 10.03
CA LEU A 13 2.87 -0.31 9.07
C LEU A 13 1.45 -0.82 8.83
N MET A 14 0.69 -1.01 9.92
CA MET A 14 -0.63 -1.61 9.86
C MET A 14 -1.70 -0.66 9.34
N ASP A 15 -1.60 0.64 9.65
CA ASP A 15 -2.67 1.62 9.40
C ASP A 15 -2.40 2.52 8.18
N ILE A 16 -1.13 2.88 7.93
CA ILE A 16 -0.75 3.78 6.83
C ILE A 16 -0.09 3.02 5.68
N ASN A 17 0.93 2.21 5.96
CA ASN A 17 1.66 1.51 4.91
C ASN A 17 0.85 0.39 4.24
N ILE A 18 -0.27 -0.03 4.81
CA ILE A 18 -1.18 -0.99 4.19
C ILE A 18 -1.62 -0.53 2.79
N TYR A 19 -1.91 0.76 2.61
CA TYR A 19 -2.30 1.31 1.30
C TYR A 19 -1.17 1.22 0.29
N ASN A 20 0.07 1.50 0.70
CA ASN A 20 1.24 1.35 -0.15
C ASN A 20 1.49 -0.11 -0.51
N ILE A 21 1.30 -1.05 0.42
CA ILE A 21 1.44 -2.48 0.17
C ILE A 21 0.40 -2.94 -0.85
N HIS A 22 -0.88 -2.57 -0.66
CA HIS A 22 -1.93 -2.87 -1.63
C HIS A 22 -1.60 -2.37 -3.03
N TYR A 23 -1.10 -1.13 -3.14
CA TYR A 23 -0.71 -0.52 -4.40
C TYR A 23 0.43 -1.29 -5.07
N VAL A 24 1.51 -1.56 -4.35
CA VAL A 24 2.68 -2.26 -4.89
C VAL A 24 2.35 -3.71 -5.24
N VAL A 25 1.66 -4.44 -4.37
CA VAL A 25 1.24 -5.83 -4.61
C VAL A 25 0.24 -5.91 -5.77
N GLY A 26 -0.64 -4.92 -5.90
CA GLY A 26 -1.58 -4.85 -7.02
C GLY A 26 -0.90 -4.71 -8.37
N LEU A 27 0.23 -4.00 -8.43
CA LEU A 27 0.99 -3.78 -9.67
C LEU A 27 1.99 -4.91 -9.98
N PHE A 28 2.64 -5.48 -8.96
CA PHE A 28 3.81 -6.34 -9.14
C PHE A 28 3.67 -7.73 -8.53
N GLY A 29 2.56 -8.00 -7.85
CA GLY A 29 2.34 -9.27 -7.16
C GLY A 29 3.12 -9.42 -5.86
N LYS A 30 3.35 -10.67 -5.44
CA LYS A 30 4.05 -11.00 -4.19
C LYS A 30 5.55 -10.71 -4.31
N PRO A 31 6.16 -9.92 -3.38
CA PRO A 31 7.60 -9.69 -3.35
C PRO A 31 8.34 -10.97 -2.91
N LYS A 32 9.62 -11.10 -3.31
CA LYS A 32 10.49 -12.22 -2.91
C LYS A 32 11.09 -12.05 -1.53
N ASN A 33 11.44 -10.81 -1.16
CA ASN A 33 11.92 -10.49 0.18
C ASN A 33 11.29 -9.20 0.68
N ILE A 34 11.20 -9.08 2.00
CA ILE A 34 10.53 -8.00 2.70
C ILE A 34 11.40 -7.59 3.87
N GLU A 35 11.71 -6.29 3.97
CA GLU A 35 12.44 -5.70 5.09
C GLU A 35 11.70 -4.45 5.57
N TYR A 36 11.61 -4.29 6.90
CA TYR A 36 10.96 -3.13 7.51
C TYR A 36 11.88 -2.51 8.56
N TYR A 37 12.04 -1.20 8.50
CA TYR A 37 12.85 -0.39 9.41
C TYR A 37 11.94 0.61 10.13
N PRO A 38 11.39 0.23 11.30
CA PRO A 38 10.48 1.08 12.05
C PRO A 38 11.22 2.09 12.94
N ASN A 39 10.57 3.22 13.19
CA ASN A 39 10.81 4.04 14.38
C ASN A 39 9.79 3.63 15.44
N ILE A 40 10.27 3.15 16.58
CA ILE A 40 9.43 2.60 17.65
C ILE A 40 9.29 3.62 18.79
N GLU A 41 8.05 3.92 19.16
CA GLU A 41 7.69 4.67 20.34
C GLU A 41 6.57 3.94 21.11
N LYS A 42 6.74 3.77 22.43
CA LYS A 42 5.74 3.11 23.28
C LYS A 42 5.28 1.75 22.73
N GLU A 43 6.24 0.92 22.33
CA GLU A 43 6.03 -0.45 21.82
C GLU A 43 5.30 -0.57 20.48
N ILE A 44 5.18 0.55 19.74
CA ILE A 44 4.51 0.59 18.44
C ILE A 44 5.35 1.38 17.44
N ASP A 45 5.26 1.03 16.16
CA ASP A 45 5.88 1.81 15.10
C ASP A 45 5.06 3.07 14.80
N THR A 46 5.68 4.24 14.97
CA THR A 46 5.07 5.54 14.62
C THR A 46 5.33 5.93 13.18
N SER A 47 6.43 5.45 12.63
CA SER A 47 6.83 5.61 11.22
C SER A 47 7.78 4.50 10.82
N GLY A 48 8.03 4.35 9.52
CA GLY A 48 8.99 3.37 9.05
C GLY A 48 9.15 3.31 7.55
N ILE A 49 10.21 2.62 7.12
CA ILE A 49 10.56 2.36 5.72
C ILE A 49 10.38 0.87 5.47
N LEU A 50 9.48 0.52 4.56
CA LEU A 50 9.28 -0.84 4.08
C LEU A 50 9.94 -1.00 2.73
N ILE A 51 10.77 -2.04 2.57
CA ILE A 51 11.41 -2.41 1.31
C ILE A 51 10.82 -3.73 0.84
N LEU A 52 10.26 -3.73 -0.37
CA LEU A 52 9.73 -4.90 -1.06
C LEU A 52 10.67 -5.25 -2.23
N ASP A 53 11.30 -6.41 -2.17
CA ASP A 53 12.29 -6.86 -3.17
C ASP A 53 11.65 -7.79 -4.21
N TYR A 54 11.80 -7.42 -5.49
CA TYR A 54 11.31 -8.15 -6.67
C TYR A 54 12.46 -8.65 -7.57
N ASP A 55 13.64 -8.94 -7.02
CA ASP A 55 14.89 -9.29 -7.72
C ASP A 55 15.43 -8.16 -8.59
N ARG A 56 14.71 -7.83 -9.68
CA ARG A 56 15.15 -6.87 -10.70
C ARG A 56 15.00 -5.41 -10.26
N PHE A 57 14.11 -5.16 -9.30
CA PHE A 57 13.86 -3.83 -8.76
C PHE A 57 13.40 -3.94 -7.29
N LYS A 58 13.38 -2.81 -6.62
CA LYS A 58 12.88 -2.69 -5.24
C LYS A 58 11.85 -1.57 -5.17
N CYS A 59 10.83 -1.79 -4.35
CA CYS A 59 9.88 -0.77 -3.98
C CYS A 59 10.16 -0.30 -2.55
N VAL A 60 10.15 1.00 -2.35
CA VAL A 60 10.31 1.63 -1.04
C VAL A 60 8.98 2.30 -0.67
N CYS A 61 8.40 1.87 0.43
CA CYS A 61 7.15 2.42 0.96
C CYS A 61 7.44 3.10 2.29
N VAL A 62 7.11 4.38 2.39
CA VAL A 62 7.28 5.16 3.62
C VAL A 62 5.90 5.44 4.20
N GLY A 63 5.71 5.12 5.47
CA GLY A 63 4.50 5.43 6.23
C GLY A 63 4.86 6.09 7.55
N ALA A 64 4.16 7.16 7.89
CA ALA A 64 4.36 7.87 9.15
C ALA A 64 3.03 8.39 9.69
N LYS A 65 2.89 8.33 11.02
CA LYS A 65 1.73 8.85 11.78
C LYS A 65 2.09 10.06 12.65
N ASP A 66 3.38 10.26 12.87
CA ASP A 66 3.97 11.27 13.76
C ASP A 66 4.52 12.48 13.01
N CYS A 67 4.65 12.40 11.68
CA CYS A 67 5.16 13.48 10.86
C CYS A 67 4.43 13.57 9.50
N LYS A 68 4.72 14.63 8.76
CA LYS A 68 4.14 14.89 7.44
C LYS A 68 5.22 15.19 6.42
N SER A 69 5.02 14.71 5.20
CA SER A 69 5.80 15.09 4.02
C SER A 69 4.86 15.34 2.82
N PRO A 70 5.31 16.02 1.77
CA PRO A 70 4.61 15.98 0.50
C PRO A 70 4.43 14.54 0.03
N ILE A 71 3.25 14.23 -0.49
CA ILE A 71 2.97 12.91 -1.04
C ILE A 71 3.61 12.80 -2.41
N ALA A 72 4.35 11.74 -2.66
CA ALA A 72 4.96 11.45 -3.94
C ALA A 72 5.01 9.93 -4.15
N ASN A 73 4.34 9.48 -5.20
CA ASN A 73 4.43 8.10 -5.65
C ASN A 73 5.04 8.12 -7.04
N ASN A 74 6.11 7.38 -7.27
CA ASN A 74 6.71 7.30 -8.59
C ASN A 74 7.15 5.88 -8.92
N ILE A 75 7.01 5.52 -10.20
CA ILE A 75 7.53 4.29 -10.78
C ILE A 75 8.53 4.71 -11.85
N GLN A 76 9.82 4.41 -11.63
CA GLN A 76 10.90 4.77 -12.53
C GLN A 76 11.14 3.65 -13.55
N GLY A 77 11.17 4.01 -14.82
CA GLY A 77 11.49 3.12 -15.94
C GLY A 77 12.60 3.69 -16.82
N ASN A 78 13.10 2.87 -17.74
CA ASN A 78 14.20 3.28 -18.62
C ASN A 78 13.84 4.44 -19.58
N ASN A 79 12.54 4.57 -19.91
CA ASN A 79 12.08 5.55 -20.88
C ASN A 79 11.36 6.76 -20.24
N GLY A 80 11.19 6.76 -18.94
CA GLY A 80 10.47 7.82 -18.21
C GLY A 80 9.99 7.33 -16.85
N CYS A 81 9.07 8.07 -16.25
CA CYS A 81 8.47 7.69 -14.98
C CYS A 81 6.95 7.92 -14.97
N ILE A 82 6.28 7.17 -14.09
CA ILE A 82 4.90 7.46 -13.69
C ILE A 82 4.97 8.17 -12.34
N TYR A 83 4.27 9.29 -12.21
CA TYR A 83 4.24 10.10 -11.01
C TYR A 83 2.81 10.43 -10.59
N VAL A 84 2.52 10.26 -9.30
CA VAL A 84 1.24 10.61 -8.68
C VAL A 84 1.51 11.40 -7.39
N ASP A 85 0.95 12.59 -7.28
CA ASP A 85 1.13 13.53 -6.15
C ASP A 85 -0.01 13.47 -5.12
N THR A 86 -0.86 12.45 -5.21
CA THR A 86 -1.95 12.18 -4.27
C THR A 86 -1.74 10.83 -3.56
N PRO A 87 -2.44 10.57 -2.45
CA PRO A 87 -2.38 9.26 -1.80
C PRO A 87 -2.74 8.13 -2.75
N VAL A 88 -2.05 6.99 -2.64
CA VAL A 88 -2.27 5.81 -3.50
C VAL A 88 -3.71 5.29 -3.47
N ASN A 89 -4.43 5.55 -2.38
CA ASN A 89 -5.83 5.16 -2.23
C ASN A 89 -6.84 6.13 -2.86
N SER A 90 -6.37 7.24 -3.47
CA SER A 90 -7.19 8.12 -4.33
C SER A 90 -6.68 8.16 -5.78
N CYS A 91 -5.38 8.12 -5.98
CA CYS A 91 -4.72 8.05 -7.29
C CYS A 91 -5.30 9.02 -8.33
N GLU A 92 -5.26 10.30 -8.03
CA GLU A 92 -5.70 11.36 -8.93
C GLU A 92 -4.52 11.84 -9.79
N ASN A 93 -4.79 12.29 -11.04
CA ASN A 93 -3.81 12.93 -11.90
C ASN A 93 -2.49 12.15 -12.09
N LEU A 94 -2.60 10.89 -12.47
CA LEU A 94 -1.46 10.08 -12.86
C LEU A 94 -0.74 10.75 -14.05
N LYS A 95 0.54 11.06 -13.87
CA LYS A 95 1.39 11.70 -14.89
C LYS A 95 2.39 10.68 -15.43
N VAL A 96 2.41 10.52 -16.75
CA VAL A 96 3.49 9.80 -17.45
C VAL A 96 4.45 10.85 -17.99
N ILE A 97 5.69 10.82 -17.53
CA ILE A 97 6.74 11.79 -17.89
C ILE A 97 7.84 11.00 -18.62
N MET A 98 8.00 11.25 -19.90
CA MET A 98 9.02 10.60 -20.73
C MET A 98 10.38 11.30 -20.61
N ASN A 99 11.48 10.60 -20.93
CA ASN A 99 12.83 11.16 -20.86
C ASN A 99 13.05 12.34 -21.81
N ASP A 100 12.25 12.48 -22.87
CA ASP A 100 12.29 13.63 -23.78
C ASP A 100 11.53 14.86 -23.24
N GLY A 101 10.94 14.78 -22.03
CA GLY A 101 10.18 15.81 -21.40
C GLY A 101 8.68 15.81 -21.73
N THR A 102 8.24 14.91 -22.63
CA THR A 102 6.81 14.76 -22.94
C THR A 102 6.06 14.31 -21.68
N THR A 103 4.96 14.99 -21.37
CA THR A 103 4.12 14.67 -20.21
C THR A 103 2.68 14.46 -20.64
N THR A 104 2.10 13.34 -20.21
CA THR A 104 0.68 13.03 -20.40
C THR A 104 0.04 12.83 -19.03
N VAL A 105 -1.15 13.42 -18.83
CA VAL A 105 -1.90 13.33 -17.56
C VAL A 105 -3.15 12.50 -17.79
N PHE A 106 -3.40 11.57 -16.89
CA PHE A 106 -4.58 10.71 -16.87
C PHE A 106 -5.35 10.90 -15.57
N ASN A 107 -6.66 11.03 -15.66
CA ASN A 107 -7.57 10.94 -14.53
C ASN A 107 -8.84 10.24 -15.04
N GLU A 108 -9.05 9.02 -14.59
CA GLU A 108 -10.20 8.20 -14.97
C GLU A 108 -11.19 8.00 -13.80
N ASN A 109 -11.04 8.77 -12.72
CA ASN A 109 -11.96 8.72 -11.60
C ASN A 109 -13.35 9.19 -12.04
N LYS A 110 -14.32 8.29 -11.95
CA LYS A 110 -15.71 8.55 -12.36
C LYS A 110 -16.51 9.31 -11.31
N TYR A 111 -16.06 9.30 -10.07
CA TYR A 111 -16.75 9.86 -8.92
C TYR A 111 -15.81 10.71 -8.09
N ASP A 112 -16.29 11.82 -7.55
CA ASP A 112 -15.53 12.70 -6.66
C ASP A 112 -15.16 12.02 -5.34
N ASN A 113 -15.99 11.08 -4.90
CA ASN A 113 -15.73 10.30 -3.70
C ASN A 113 -15.30 8.88 -4.07
N ARG A 114 -14.05 8.53 -3.75
CA ARG A 114 -13.45 7.20 -3.99
C ARG A 114 -14.26 6.03 -3.42
N MET A 115 -14.94 6.24 -2.28
CA MET A 115 -15.78 5.22 -1.66
C MET A 115 -16.95 4.80 -2.56
N VAL A 116 -17.46 5.69 -3.39
CA VAL A 116 -18.52 5.36 -4.35
C VAL A 116 -18.02 4.33 -5.36
N SER A 117 -16.82 4.51 -5.91
CA SER A 117 -16.20 3.53 -6.81
C SER A 117 -16.08 2.15 -6.14
N GLU A 118 -15.59 2.12 -4.91
CA GLU A 118 -15.43 0.89 -4.13
C GLU A 118 -16.77 0.17 -3.92
N PHE A 119 -17.80 0.88 -3.49
CA PHE A 119 -19.14 0.29 -3.31
C PHE A 119 -19.75 -0.20 -4.63
N MET A 120 -19.55 0.52 -5.73
CA MET A 120 -20.05 0.08 -7.04
C MET A 120 -19.39 -1.24 -7.48
N GLU A 121 -18.09 -1.42 -7.22
CA GLU A 121 -17.38 -2.67 -7.49
C GLU A 121 -17.95 -3.84 -6.66
N PHE A 122 -18.27 -3.62 -5.38
CA PHE A 122 -18.93 -4.64 -4.54
C PHE A 122 -20.32 -4.99 -5.07
N ILE A 123 -21.12 -3.97 -5.41
CA ILE A 123 -22.49 -4.16 -5.95
C ILE A 123 -22.43 -4.98 -7.24
N ASP A 124 -21.54 -4.62 -8.16
CA ASP A 124 -21.40 -5.32 -9.44
C ASP A 124 -20.94 -6.77 -9.24
N THR A 125 -20.00 -7.00 -8.32
CA THR A 125 -19.53 -8.36 -7.97
C THR A 125 -20.67 -9.22 -7.44
N ILE A 126 -21.51 -8.68 -6.55
CA ILE A 126 -22.64 -9.39 -5.96
C ILE A 126 -23.74 -9.63 -7.00
N HIS A 127 -24.14 -8.61 -7.76
CA HIS A 127 -25.21 -8.70 -8.75
C HIS A 127 -24.89 -9.70 -9.87
N ASN A 128 -23.63 -9.76 -10.29
CA ASN A 128 -23.19 -10.67 -11.34
C ASN A 128 -22.79 -12.05 -10.80
N ASN A 129 -22.86 -12.28 -9.48
CA ASN A 129 -22.38 -13.49 -8.83
C ASN A 129 -20.94 -13.85 -9.26
N ASP A 130 -20.07 -12.82 -9.37
CA ASP A 130 -18.69 -12.94 -9.88
C ASP A 130 -17.76 -13.47 -8.78
N LEU A 131 -17.83 -14.78 -8.55
CA LEU A 131 -16.99 -15.47 -7.57
C LEU A 131 -15.51 -15.46 -7.97
N GLU A 132 -15.19 -15.48 -9.25
CA GLU A 132 -13.81 -15.43 -9.72
C GLU A 132 -13.14 -14.12 -9.28
N ARG A 133 -13.81 -12.99 -9.48
CA ARG A 133 -13.35 -11.69 -9.00
C ARG A 133 -13.21 -11.65 -7.49
N CYS A 134 -14.20 -12.19 -6.77
CA CYS A 134 -14.18 -12.26 -5.32
C CYS A 134 -12.94 -13.01 -4.81
N TYR A 135 -12.64 -14.19 -5.35
CA TYR A 135 -11.46 -14.96 -4.96
C TYR A 135 -10.14 -14.26 -5.32
N LYS A 136 -10.04 -13.61 -6.48
CA LYS A 136 -8.86 -12.80 -6.83
C LYS A 136 -8.61 -11.67 -5.83
N MET A 137 -9.66 -10.99 -5.38
CA MET A 137 -9.54 -9.93 -4.36
C MET A 137 -9.13 -10.49 -3.00
N LEU A 138 -9.63 -11.68 -2.61
CA LEU A 138 -9.22 -12.37 -1.39
C LEU A 138 -7.75 -12.81 -1.45
N ASP A 139 -7.32 -13.40 -2.55
CA ASP A 139 -5.92 -13.81 -2.77
C ASP A 139 -4.98 -12.60 -2.68
N HIS A 140 -5.35 -11.48 -3.30
CA HIS A 140 -4.61 -10.24 -3.18
C HIS A 140 -4.50 -9.77 -1.71
N SER A 141 -5.62 -9.75 -0.99
CA SER A 141 -5.67 -9.35 0.43
C SER A 141 -4.84 -10.29 1.31
N LEU A 142 -4.82 -11.59 1.00
CA LEU A 142 -4.00 -12.57 1.70
C LEU A 142 -2.50 -12.29 1.53
N ILE A 143 -2.06 -11.98 0.30
CA ILE A 143 -0.67 -11.59 0.03
C ILE A 143 -0.30 -10.32 0.81
N VAL A 144 -1.15 -9.30 0.82
CA VAL A 144 -0.93 -8.05 1.56
C VAL A 144 -0.78 -8.32 3.06
N SER A 145 -1.67 -9.12 3.64
CA SER A 145 -1.61 -9.52 5.06
C SER A 145 -0.34 -10.32 5.38
N GLU A 146 0.09 -11.19 4.49
CA GLU A 146 1.35 -11.93 4.62
C GLU A 146 2.55 -10.97 4.61
N VAL A 147 2.59 -10.01 3.69
CA VAL A 147 3.64 -8.99 3.61
C VAL A 147 3.73 -8.20 4.91
N GLN A 148 2.61 -7.69 5.44
CA GLN A 148 2.59 -6.97 6.72
C GLN A 148 3.08 -7.85 7.87
N THR A 149 2.63 -9.11 7.94
CA THR A 149 3.00 -10.03 9.00
C THR A 149 4.50 -10.34 8.99
N ILE A 150 5.08 -10.60 7.81
CA ILE A 150 6.52 -10.83 7.67
C ILE A 150 7.30 -9.57 8.04
N ALA A 151 6.89 -8.40 7.54
CA ALA A 151 7.56 -7.13 7.79
C ALA A 151 7.64 -6.83 9.29
N ARG A 152 6.50 -6.85 10.00
CA ARG A 152 6.47 -6.54 11.43
C ARG A 152 7.24 -7.55 12.28
N LYS A 153 7.09 -8.87 11.98
CA LYS A 153 7.79 -9.92 12.74
C LYS A 153 9.30 -9.85 12.58
N LYS A 154 9.81 -9.61 11.35
CA LYS A 154 11.24 -9.38 11.12
C LYS A 154 11.76 -8.14 11.86
N ALA A 155 10.95 -7.10 11.99
CA ALA A 155 11.27 -5.88 12.71
C ALA A 155 11.09 -6.00 14.25
N GLY A 156 10.70 -7.17 14.75
CA GLY A 156 10.49 -7.41 16.19
C GLY A 156 9.18 -6.87 16.76
N ILE A 157 8.24 -6.47 15.91
CA ILE A 157 6.90 -6.03 16.33
C ILE A 157 6.01 -7.26 16.49
N ILE A 158 5.74 -7.64 17.74
CA ILE A 158 4.98 -8.84 18.10
C ILE A 158 3.64 -8.41 18.72
N PHE A 159 2.55 -8.94 18.20
CA PHE A 159 1.21 -8.69 18.73
C PHE A 159 0.79 -9.79 19.71
N LYS A 160 -0.18 -9.51 20.56
CA LYS A 160 -0.74 -10.51 21.49
C LYS A 160 -1.20 -11.78 20.79
N SER A 161 -1.79 -11.66 19.60
CA SER A 161 -2.25 -12.79 18.78
C SER A 161 -1.14 -13.69 18.25
N ASP A 162 0.12 -13.26 18.32
CA ASP A 162 1.26 -14.10 17.89
C ASP A 162 1.78 -15.03 18.98
N ILE A 163 1.35 -14.82 20.24
CA ILE A 163 1.88 -15.48 21.43
C ILE A 163 0.95 -16.63 21.89
N ASN A 164 -0.28 -16.67 21.37
CA ASN A 164 -1.31 -17.65 21.71
C ASN A 164 -1.29 -18.88 20.78
#